data_cfed31a9f5529582a440353bc7ba74c3
#
_entry.id   cfed31a9f5529582a440353bc7ba74c3
#
_cell.length_a   1.000
_cell.length_b   1.000
_cell.length_c   1.000
_cell.angle_alpha   90.00
_cell.angle_beta   90.00
_cell.angle_gamma   90.00
#
_symmetry.space_group_name_H-M   'P 1'
#
loop_
_entity.id
_entity.type
_entity.pdbx_description
1 polymer ?
#
loop_
_entity_poly.entity_id
_entity_poly.type
_entity_poly.pdbx_seq_one_letter_code
_entity_poly.pdbx_strand_id
1 'polypeptide(L)'
;MDQEDTNLKNQSLRDLKMMWPKYNISVTVRMHGLNSELVDLLWNTLPYRALQTHALVTGDHLYHLVPSEPLIYTNPQYKAADRAKEPDGTVFLSKFQHLAIKYGQVTEHHPAAPCGNVIPEDLDKLRQLGKEVWKSQLERKEPTEVVVWDASGPEPRPEDLSLRLQRTGVTKEVRGIVREIHNEMDKSWSGISDNVNAIHNGQAPDHPGSKSSYFAAMLFANSEVRTLGYYVLDNILKIAATHPEFDLGHLVALYRELVSAPAEFLGYVGTEFLRDSHRKIDELIKCKVETNANQEEAREDLLAMVSVLAQYINLLNAQNLLLFPWKHTLEYPIPRSSD
;
A
#
# COMPACT_ATOMS: atom_id res chain seq x y z
N MET A 1 22.54 2.62 -22.56
CA MET A 1 22.74 3.12 -21.19
C MET A 1 24.00 3.97 -21.25
N ASP A 2 23.85 5.27 -21.11
CA ASP A 2 24.94 6.22 -21.26
C ASP A 2 25.96 6.10 -20.11
N GLN A 3 27.18 6.55 -20.35
CA GLN A 3 28.29 6.51 -19.38
C GLN A 3 27.96 7.29 -18.09
N GLU A 4 27.12 8.31 -18.21
CA GLU A 4 26.61 9.15 -17.12
C GLU A 4 25.65 8.38 -16.20
N ASP A 5 24.72 7.59 -16.77
CA ASP A 5 23.83 6.71 -16.02
C ASP A 5 24.57 5.62 -15.24
N THR A 6 25.68 5.12 -15.81
CA THR A 6 26.53 4.13 -15.15
C THR A 6 27.28 4.73 -13.95
N ASN A 7 27.73 5.99 -14.07
CA ASN A 7 28.38 6.70 -12.98
C ASN A 7 27.41 7.00 -11.82
N LEU A 8 26.18 7.41 -12.12
CA LEU A 8 25.15 7.66 -11.12
C LEU A 8 24.71 6.37 -10.40
N LYS A 9 24.63 5.24 -11.11
CA LYS A 9 24.38 3.92 -10.49
C LYS A 9 25.47 3.48 -9.54
N ASN A 10 26.72 3.82 -9.83
CA ASN A 10 27.88 3.45 -9.00
C ASN A 10 28.11 4.40 -7.82
N GLN A 11 27.45 5.56 -7.80
CA GLN A 11 27.51 6.50 -6.70
C GLN A 11 26.59 6.03 -5.58
N SER A 12 27.14 5.29 -4.61
CA SER A 12 26.39 4.86 -3.42
C SER A 12 26.14 6.07 -2.53
N LEU A 13 24.88 6.39 -2.34
CA LEU A 13 24.47 7.46 -1.44
C LEU A 13 24.33 6.94 -0.01
N ARG A 14 23.70 5.77 0.17
CA ARG A 14 23.29 5.24 1.48
C ARG A 14 22.97 3.74 1.37
N ASP A 15 23.21 3.00 2.44
CA ASP A 15 22.80 1.61 2.54
C ASP A 15 21.57 1.47 3.43
N LEU A 16 20.57 0.73 2.95
CA LEU A 16 19.31 0.42 3.61
C LEU A 16 19.36 -1.02 4.11
N LYS A 17 18.90 -1.27 5.33
CA LYS A 17 18.67 -2.62 5.84
C LYS A 17 17.18 -2.95 5.80
N MET A 18 16.90 -4.18 5.39
CA MET A 18 15.56 -4.75 5.43
C MET A 18 15.62 -6.11 6.11
N MET A 19 14.73 -6.36 7.06
CA MET A 19 14.64 -7.62 7.79
C MET A 19 13.20 -8.14 7.80
N TRP A 20 13.08 -9.45 7.68
CA TRP A 20 11.84 -10.21 7.83
C TRP A 20 11.94 -11.08 9.08
N PRO A 21 11.43 -10.60 10.24
CA PRO A 21 11.63 -11.26 11.54
C PRO A 21 11.19 -12.71 11.56
N LYS A 22 10.05 -13.00 10.91
CA LYS A 22 9.47 -14.35 10.81
C LYS A 22 10.43 -15.40 10.24
N TYR A 23 11.33 -14.99 9.34
CA TYR A 23 12.26 -15.89 8.66
C TYR A 23 13.71 -15.73 9.15
N ASN A 24 13.96 -14.76 10.00
CA ASN A 24 15.30 -14.36 10.41
C ASN A 24 16.21 -14.11 9.18
N ILE A 25 15.66 -13.45 8.14
CA ILE A 25 16.40 -13.07 6.93
C ILE A 25 16.50 -11.56 6.89
N SER A 26 17.73 -11.06 6.66
CA SER A 26 17.99 -9.65 6.39
C SER A 26 18.80 -9.48 5.12
N VAL A 27 18.55 -8.39 4.39
CA VAL A 27 19.30 -7.99 3.21
C VAL A 27 19.72 -6.53 3.31
N THR A 28 20.83 -6.20 2.64
CA THR A 28 21.30 -4.84 2.48
C THR A 28 20.99 -4.36 1.08
N VAL A 29 20.40 -3.19 0.97
CA VAL A 29 20.15 -2.51 -0.31
C VAL A 29 21.06 -1.29 -0.40
N ARG A 30 21.88 -1.25 -1.42
CA ARG A 30 22.68 -0.08 -1.76
C ARG A 30 21.89 0.85 -2.65
N MET A 31 21.53 1.99 -2.11
CA MET A 31 20.79 3.02 -2.86
C MET A 31 21.75 3.75 -3.81
N HIS A 32 21.23 4.29 -4.91
CA HIS A 32 22.02 5.03 -5.89
C HIS A 32 21.34 6.34 -6.33
N GLY A 33 22.06 7.18 -7.06
CA GLY A 33 21.68 8.56 -7.35
C GLY A 33 20.68 8.76 -8.50
N LEU A 34 20.28 7.71 -9.24
CA LEU A 34 19.40 7.85 -10.42
C LEU A 34 18.05 8.51 -10.10
N ASN A 35 17.52 8.26 -8.90
CA ASN A 35 16.27 8.81 -8.41
C ASN A 35 16.45 9.33 -6.97
N SER A 36 17.40 10.23 -6.78
CA SER A 36 17.80 10.72 -5.45
C SER A 36 16.63 11.32 -4.68
N GLU A 37 15.73 12.04 -5.35
CA GLU A 37 14.54 12.62 -4.72
C GLU A 37 13.61 11.54 -4.14
N LEU A 38 13.35 10.47 -4.88
CA LEU A 38 12.56 9.33 -4.37
C LEU A 38 13.26 8.62 -3.20
N VAL A 39 14.59 8.51 -3.27
CA VAL A 39 15.41 7.95 -2.18
C VAL A 39 15.32 8.83 -0.93
N ASP A 40 15.35 10.15 -1.07
CA ASP A 40 15.19 11.08 0.07
C ASP A 40 13.82 10.95 0.72
N LEU A 41 12.77 10.81 -0.07
CA LEU A 41 11.41 10.56 0.44
C LEU A 41 11.34 9.27 1.25
N LEU A 42 11.95 8.19 0.76
CA LEU A 42 12.07 6.94 1.52
C LEU A 42 12.84 7.16 2.83
N TRP A 43 14.00 7.85 2.76
CA TRP A 43 14.86 8.08 3.92
C TRP A 43 14.17 8.82 5.05
N ASN A 44 13.31 9.79 4.72
CA ASN A 44 12.53 10.56 5.69
C ASN A 44 11.48 9.72 6.43
N THR A 45 11.23 8.48 5.99
CA THR A 45 10.28 7.57 6.66
C THR A 45 10.95 6.56 7.59
N LEU A 46 12.26 6.43 7.54
CA LEU A 46 13.00 5.43 8.30
C LEU A 46 13.07 5.78 9.81
N PRO A 47 13.08 4.78 10.72
CA PRO A 47 12.73 3.40 10.43
C PRO A 47 11.21 3.21 10.33
N TYR A 48 10.79 2.15 9.61
CA TYR A 48 9.38 1.76 9.55
C TYR A 48 9.22 0.25 9.41
N ARG A 49 7.98 -0.24 9.68
CA ARG A 49 7.58 -1.60 9.35
C ARG A 49 6.37 -1.59 8.42
N ALA A 50 6.23 -2.64 7.61
CA ALA A 50 5.14 -2.79 6.66
C ALA A 50 4.78 -4.26 6.46
N LEU A 51 3.61 -4.53 5.86
CA LEU A 51 3.26 -5.87 5.40
C LEU A 51 3.92 -6.14 4.06
N GLN A 52 4.69 -7.22 3.99
CA GLN A 52 5.34 -7.69 2.78
C GLN A 52 4.37 -8.51 1.95
N THR A 53 4.24 -8.18 0.67
CA THR A 53 3.41 -8.88 -0.30
C THR A 53 4.29 -9.43 -1.42
N HIS A 54 3.95 -10.62 -1.93
CA HIS A 54 4.46 -11.14 -3.18
C HIS A 54 3.52 -10.76 -4.32
N ALA A 55 4.07 -10.36 -5.46
CA ALA A 55 3.27 -10.08 -6.64
C ALA A 55 2.57 -11.34 -7.17
N LEU A 56 1.28 -11.24 -7.47
CA LEU A 56 0.48 -12.36 -7.97
C LEU A 56 0.55 -12.52 -9.49
N VAL A 57 0.85 -11.44 -10.21
CA VAL A 57 0.76 -11.38 -11.68
C VAL A 57 2.10 -11.11 -12.34
N THR A 58 2.99 -10.39 -11.67
CA THR A 58 4.19 -9.82 -12.28
C THR A 58 5.43 -10.74 -12.20
N GLY A 59 5.33 -11.90 -11.56
CA GLY A 59 6.45 -12.84 -11.39
C GLY A 59 7.21 -12.63 -10.08
N ASP A 60 8.50 -12.93 -10.08
CA ASP A 60 9.38 -12.96 -8.91
C ASP A 60 9.69 -11.56 -8.36
N HIS A 61 8.69 -10.98 -7.71
CA HIS A 61 8.68 -9.59 -7.27
C HIS A 61 8.03 -9.47 -5.89
N LEU A 62 8.77 -8.92 -4.95
CA LEU A 62 8.30 -8.57 -3.61
C LEU A 62 7.97 -7.08 -3.56
N TYR A 63 6.95 -6.66 -2.82
CA TYR A 63 6.67 -5.25 -2.57
C TYR A 63 5.98 -5.02 -1.24
N HIS A 64 6.13 -3.82 -0.71
CA HIS A 64 5.41 -3.34 0.47
C HIS A 64 5.16 -1.83 0.36
N LEU A 65 4.25 -1.32 1.19
CA LEU A 65 3.91 0.10 1.24
C LEU A 65 4.95 0.88 2.05
N VAL A 66 5.48 1.94 1.45
CA VAL A 66 6.32 2.94 2.12
C VAL A 66 5.40 4.03 2.67
N PRO A 67 5.47 4.40 3.95
CA PRO A 67 4.62 5.42 4.54
C PRO A 67 5.08 6.85 4.17
N SER A 68 5.08 7.16 2.87
CA SER A 68 5.50 8.44 2.30
C SER A 68 4.51 8.90 1.24
N GLU A 69 3.55 9.74 1.63
CA GLU A 69 2.56 10.32 0.72
C GLU A 69 3.19 11.03 -0.48
N PRO A 70 4.31 11.80 -0.35
CA PRO A 70 4.93 12.45 -1.49
C PRO A 70 5.34 11.53 -2.64
N LEU A 71 5.53 10.22 -2.39
CA LEU A 71 5.77 9.26 -3.48
C LEU A 71 4.62 9.20 -4.49
N ILE A 72 3.38 9.50 -4.07
CA ILE A 72 2.19 9.47 -4.94
C ILE A 72 2.32 10.49 -6.08
N TYR A 73 2.91 11.66 -5.81
CA TYR A 73 2.93 12.77 -6.75
C TYR A 73 4.33 13.21 -7.19
N THR A 74 5.40 12.66 -6.62
CA THR A 74 6.77 12.94 -7.09
C THR A 74 7.09 12.14 -8.35
N ASN A 75 7.59 12.84 -9.36
CA ASN A 75 8.02 12.20 -10.61
C ASN A 75 9.44 11.64 -10.45
N PRO A 76 9.71 10.43 -10.92
CA PRO A 76 11.08 9.92 -10.97
C PRO A 76 11.93 10.71 -11.95
N GLN A 77 13.19 10.91 -11.59
CA GLN A 77 14.20 11.58 -12.45
C GLN A 77 14.62 10.66 -13.60
N TYR A 78 14.63 9.36 -13.36
CA TYR A 78 14.97 8.33 -14.33
C TYR A 78 13.99 7.15 -14.26
N LYS A 79 13.68 6.56 -15.42
CA LYS A 79 12.97 5.29 -15.52
C LYS A 79 13.73 4.34 -16.45
N ALA A 80 14.03 3.14 -15.97
CA ALA A 80 14.37 2.03 -16.87
C ALA A 80 13.18 1.73 -17.77
N ALA A 81 13.44 1.54 -19.07
CA ALA A 81 12.38 1.33 -20.06
C ALA A 81 11.58 0.03 -19.83
N ASP A 82 12.23 -0.97 -19.25
CA ASP A 82 11.65 -2.29 -19.02
C ASP A 82 12.23 -2.91 -17.73
N ARG A 83 11.45 -2.93 -16.66
CA ARG A 83 11.88 -3.48 -15.38
C ARG A 83 12.21 -4.96 -15.42
N ALA A 84 11.65 -5.71 -16.36
CA ALA A 84 11.96 -7.15 -16.51
C ALA A 84 13.41 -7.39 -16.90
N LYS A 85 14.05 -6.42 -17.57
CA LYS A 85 15.46 -6.47 -18.00
C LYS A 85 16.45 -6.00 -16.95
N GLU A 86 15.97 -5.33 -15.89
CA GLU A 86 16.87 -4.95 -14.79
C GLU A 86 17.35 -6.21 -14.04
N PRO A 87 18.57 -6.19 -13.47
CA PRO A 87 19.12 -7.34 -12.78
C PRO A 87 18.30 -7.74 -11.54
N ASP A 88 18.45 -8.99 -11.09
CA ASP A 88 17.92 -9.42 -9.80
C ASP A 88 18.54 -8.60 -8.67
N GLY A 89 17.75 -8.29 -7.66
CA GLY A 89 18.11 -7.40 -6.57
C GLY A 89 17.77 -5.94 -6.82
N THR A 90 17.34 -5.54 -8.04
CA THR A 90 16.95 -4.15 -8.30
C THR A 90 15.74 -3.76 -7.45
N VAL A 91 15.87 -2.62 -6.78
CA VAL A 91 14.83 -2.00 -5.95
C VAL A 91 14.22 -0.83 -6.69
N PHE A 92 12.89 -0.78 -6.74
CA PHE A 92 12.12 0.26 -7.40
C PHE A 92 11.23 0.98 -6.39
N LEU A 93 11.04 2.29 -6.57
CA LEU A 93 10.01 3.07 -5.89
C LEU A 93 8.93 3.48 -6.91
N SER A 94 7.68 3.47 -6.47
CA SER A 94 6.55 3.75 -7.35
C SER A 94 5.56 4.75 -6.75
N LYS A 95 4.70 5.33 -7.62
CA LYS A 95 3.60 6.22 -7.23
C LYS A 95 2.48 5.52 -6.44
N PHE A 96 2.50 4.20 -6.35
CA PHE A 96 1.64 3.44 -5.43
C PHE A 96 2.24 3.30 -4.03
N GLN A 97 3.24 4.13 -3.71
CA GLN A 97 4.01 4.03 -2.47
C GLN A 97 4.67 2.65 -2.27
N HIS A 98 4.90 1.90 -3.34
CA HIS A 98 5.57 0.61 -3.23
C HIS A 98 7.08 0.77 -3.27
N LEU A 99 7.78 0.17 -2.29
CA LEU A 99 9.13 -0.30 -2.46
C LEU A 99 9.03 -1.73 -2.96
N ALA A 100 9.53 -1.96 -4.16
CA ALA A 100 9.44 -3.25 -4.83
C ALA A 100 10.83 -3.79 -5.16
N ILE A 101 11.04 -5.12 -5.00
CA ILE A 101 12.34 -5.78 -5.22
C ILE A 101 12.15 -6.93 -6.19
N LYS A 102 12.87 -6.90 -7.31
CA LYS A 102 12.97 -8.00 -8.25
C LYS A 102 13.97 -9.04 -7.72
N TYR A 103 13.58 -10.32 -7.64
CA TYR A 103 14.48 -11.38 -7.17
C TYR A 103 14.65 -12.56 -8.14
N GLY A 104 13.95 -12.52 -9.29
CA GLY A 104 13.97 -13.54 -10.33
C GLY A 104 13.25 -13.07 -11.58
N GLN A 105 12.60 -13.99 -12.29
CA GLN A 105 11.92 -13.69 -13.54
C GLN A 105 10.66 -12.84 -13.33
N VAL A 106 10.61 -11.69 -14.00
CA VAL A 106 9.47 -10.79 -14.03
C VAL A 106 8.86 -10.79 -15.45
N THR A 107 7.53 -10.88 -15.53
CA THR A 107 6.76 -10.97 -16.77
C THR A 107 6.11 -9.66 -17.19
N GLU A 108 6.15 -8.64 -16.35
CA GLU A 108 5.54 -7.35 -16.61
C GLU A 108 6.57 -6.36 -17.20
N HIS A 109 6.45 -6.13 -18.51
CA HIS A 109 7.32 -5.29 -19.31
C HIS A 109 6.88 -3.81 -19.25
N HIS A 110 7.13 -3.14 -18.11
CA HIS A 110 6.79 -1.74 -17.88
C HIS A 110 7.98 -0.91 -17.44
N PRO A 111 8.00 0.40 -17.77
CA PRO A 111 8.98 1.31 -17.20
C PRO A 111 8.86 1.38 -15.67
N ALA A 112 10.00 1.42 -14.99
CA ALA A 112 10.06 1.56 -13.53
C ALA A 112 11.22 2.44 -13.09
N ALA A 113 11.16 2.98 -11.88
CA ALA A 113 12.17 3.86 -11.31
C ALA A 113 13.12 3.09 -10.41
N PRO A 114 14.29 2.64 -10.89
CA PRO A 114 15.28 1.97 -10.06
C PRO A 114 15.91 2.98 -9.09
N CYS A 115 16.02 2.59 -7.82
CA CYS A 115 16.52 3.43 -6.75
C CYS A 115 17.69 2.81 -5.99
N GLY A 116 17.95 1.51 -6.17
CA GLY A 116 19.01 0.79 -5.50
C GLY A 116 19.08 -0.67 -5.94
N ASN A 117 20.09 -1.38 -5.40
CA ASN A 117 20.27 -2.81 -5.63
C ASN A 117 20.62 -3.51 -4.32
N VAL A 118 20.06 -4.68 -4.11
CA VAL A 118 20.52 -5.60 -3.06
C VAL A 118 21.97 -5.96 -3.36
N ILE A 119 22.83 -5.96 -2.33
CA ILE A 119 24.25 -6.30 -2.49
C ILE A 119 24.41 -7.76 -2.96
N PRO A 120 25.44 -8.08 -3.74
CA PRO A 120 25.60 -9.43 -4.31
C PRO A 120 25.57 -10.55 -3.28
N GLU A 121 26.14 -10.32 -2.10
CA GLU A 121 26.26 -11.29 -1.00
C GLU A 121 24.89 -11.68 -0.40
N ASP A 122 23.87 -10.85 -0.60
CA ASP A 122 22.52 -11.06 -0.06
C ASP A 122 21.50 -11.56 -1.11
N LEU A 123 21.89 -11.72 -2.38
CA LEU A 123 20.98 -12.15 -3.46
C LEU A 123 20.38 -13.54 -3.22
N ASP A 124 21.15 -14.49 -2.70
CA ASP A 124 20.63 -15.83 -2.41
C ASP A 124 19.65 -15.82 -1.23
N LYS A 125 19.91 -14.98 -0.21
CA LYS A 125 18.96 -14.75 0.89
C LYS A 125 17.66 -14.13 0.37
N LEU A 126 17.75 -13.17 -0.56
CA LEU A 126 16.59 -12.57 -1.19
C LEU A 126 15.76 -13.60 -1.98
N ARG A 127 16.39 -14.49 -2.75
CA ARG A 127 15.69 -15.57 -3.46
C ARG A 127 15.03 -16.56 -2.51
N GLN A 128 15.70 -16.91 -1.41
CA GLN A 128 15.10 -17.75 -0.36
C GLN A 128 13.88 -17.06 0.25
N LEU A 129 13.99 -15.78 0.60
CA LEU A 129 12.90 -14.97 1.12
C LEU A 129 11.71 -14.95 0.17
N GLY A 130 11.94 -14.68 -1.12
CA GLY A 130 10.87 -14.66 -2.11
C GLY A 130 10.03 -15.94 -2.11
N LYS A 131 10.69 -17.11 -2.04
CA LYS A 131 10.01 -18.41 -1.94
C LYS A 131 9.21 -18.56 -0.63
N GLU A 132 9.74 -18.09 0.50
CA GLU A 132 9.05 -18.17 1.79
C GLU A 132 7.84 -17.23 1.86
N VAL A 133 7.96 -16.01 1.34
CA VAL A 133 6.83 -15.07 1.25
C VAL A 133 5.75 -15.63 0.33
N TRP A 134 6.14 -16.22 -0.83
CA TRP A 134 5.19 -16.88 -1.72
C TRP A 134 4.41 -18.00 -1.03
N LYS A 135 5.10 -18.90 -0.33
CA LYS A 135 4.46 -19.96 0.46
C LYS A 135 3.56 -19.40 1.57
N SER A 136 4.00 -18.34 2.25
CA SER A 136 3.19 -17.71 3.31
C SER A 136 1.88 -17.18 2.74
N GLN A 137 1.93 -16.56 1.57
CA GLN A 137 0.76 -15.98 0.92
C GLN A 137 -0.16 -17.05 0.31
N LEU A 138 0.36 -18.05 -0.41
CA LEU A 138 -0.47 -19.03 -1.10
C LEU A 138 -0.92 -20.20 -0.24
N GLU A 139 -0.06 -20.70 0.66
CA GLU A 139 -0.29 -21.93 1.39
C GLU A 139 -0.75 -21.64 2.82
N ARG A 140 0.03 -20.83 3.57
CA ARG A 140 -0.20 -20.63 5.02
C ARG A 140 -1.22 -19.53 5.32
N LYS A 141 -1.44 -18.59 4.41
CA LYS A 141 -2.32 -17.41 4.59
C LYS A 141 -1.93 -16.56 5.80
N GLU A 142 -0.63 -16.39 6.02
CA GLU A 142 -0.08 -15.69 7.15
C GLU A 142 0.60 -14.39 6.70
N PRO A 143 0.35 -13.27 7.39
CA PRO A 143 1.06 -12.02 7.13
C PRO A 143 2.57 -12.19 7.29
N THR A 144 3.31 -11.51 6.44
CA THR A 144 4.75 -11.39 6.54
C THR A 144 5.09 -9.94 6.80
N GLU A 145 5.82 -9.68 7.86
CA GLU A 145 6.28 -8.35 8.23
C GLU A 145 7.67 -8.09 7.66
N VAL A 146 7.91 -6.84 7.24
CA VAL A 146 9.24 -6.32 6.90
C VAL A 146 9.54 -5.09 7.75
N VAL A 147 10.76 -5.02 8.29
CA VAL A 147 11.31 -3.87 9.00
C VAL A 147 12.41 -3.25 8.16
N VAL A 148 12.38 -1.93 8.02
CA VAL A 148 13.27 -1.18 7.13
C VAL A 148 13.93 -0.03 7.91
N TRP A 149 15.28 0.08 7.83
CA TRP A 149 16.02 1.14 8.51
C TRP A 149 17.32 1.52 7.80
N ASP A 150 17.89 2.65 8.18
CA ASP A 150 19.22 3.09 7.74
C ASP A 150 20.30 2.15 8.29
N ALA A 151 21.10 1.53 7.43
CA ALA A 151 22.13 0.58 7.82
C ALA A 151 23.21 1.17 8.73
N SER A 152 23.36 2.49 8.78
CA SER A 152 24.29 3.19 9.69
C SER A 152 23.73 3.31 11.12
N GLY A 153 22.41 3.10 11.31
CA GLY A 153 21.73 3.14 12.60
C GLY A 153 21.61 1.76 13.26
N PRO A 154 21.17 1.73 14.53
CA PRO A 154 20.89 0.49 15.22
C PRO A 154 19.66 -0.20 14.61
N GLU A 155 19.65 -1.53 14.69
CA GLU A 155 18.48 -2.32 14.30
C GLU A 155 17.28 -2.00 15.24
N PRO A 156 16.13 -1.54 14.69
CA PRO A 156 14.98 -1.25 15.51
C PRO A 156 14.26 -2.54 15.93
N ARG A 157 13.61 -2.51 17.08
CA ARG A 157 12.71 -3.58 17.48
C ARG A 157 11.36 -3.41 16.78
N PRO A 158 10.83 -4.44 16.11
CA PRO A 158 9.56 -4.35 15.38
C PRO A 158 8.40 -3.86 16.25
N GLU A 159 8.33 -4.31 17.49
CA GLU A 159 7.29 -3.96 18.46
C GLU A 159 7.28 -2.47 18.85
N ASP A 160 8.39 -1.77 18.69
CA ASP A 160 8.51 -0.34 18.97
C ASP A 160 8.04 0.52 17.78
N LEU A 161 7.75 -0.09 16.64
CA LEU A 161 7.33 0.59 15.41
C LEU A 161 5.82 0.42 15.18
N SER A 162 5.07 1.51 15.33
CA SER A 162 3.69 1.60 14.83
C SER A 162 3.67 1.92 13.33
N LEU A 163 2.51 1.72 12.68
CA LEU A 163 2.29 2.25 11.35
C LEU A 163 2.44 3.78 11.37
N ARG A 164 3.25 4.33 10.48
CA ARG A 164 3.53 5.76 10.46
C ARG A 164 2.38 6.52 9.80
N LEU A 165 1.76 7.43 10.55
CA LEU A 165 0.82 8.40 9.98
C LEU A 165 1.54 9.40 9.09
N GLN A 166 0.95 9.68 7.93
CA GLN A 166 1.51 10.64 6.97
C GLN A 166 1.00 12.05 7.23
N ARG A 167 -0.24 12.19 7.72
CA ARG A 167 -0.86 13.44 8.14
C ARG A 167 -1.65 13.24 9.43
N THR A 168 -1.74 14.27 10.27
CA THR A 168 -2.47 14.21 11.56
C THR A 168 -3.70 15.10 11.62
N GLY A 169 -3.82 16.07 10.71
CA GLY A 169 -4.85 17.11 10.75
C GLY A 169 -4.54 18.21 11.77
N VAL A 170 -5.26 19.33 11.68
CA VAL A 170 -5.09 20.53 12.48
C VAL A 170 -6.10 20.57 13.63
N THR A 171 -7.38 20.33 13.36
CA THR A 171 -8.43 20.39 14.38
C THR A 171 -8.45 19.14 15.28
N LYS A 172 -8.97 19.31 16.51
CA LYS A 172 -9.05 18.22 17.49
C LYS A 172 -9.94 17.07 16.99
N GLU A 173 -11.05 17.42 16.36
CA GLU A 173 -12.04 16.49 15.83
C GLU A 173 -11.43 15.61 14.73
N VAL A 174 -10.73 16.22 13.75
CA VAL A 174 -10.05 15.50 12.68
C VAL A 174 -8.94 14.61 13.22
N ARG A 175 -8.11 15.11 14.16
CA ARG A 175 -7.11 14.27 14.83
C ARG A 175 -7.73 13.08 15.58
N GLY A 176 -8.96 13.22 16.06
CA GLY A 176 -9.72 12.12 16.68
C GLY A 176 -10.01 11.01 15.70
N ILE A 177 -10.57 11.35 14.52
CA ILE A 177 -10.87 10.38 13.43
C ILE A 177 -9.59 9.74 12.88
N VAL A 178 -8.57 10.55 12.60
CA VAL A 178 -7.28 10.05 12.12
C VAL A 178 -6.70 9.02 13.09
N ARG A 179 -6.76 9.29 14.40
CA ARG A 179 -6.30 8.34 15.42
C ARG A 179 -7.15 7.08 15.49
N GLU A 180 -8.46 7.19 15.34
CA GLU A 180 -9.37 6.04 15.35
C GLU A 180 -9.05 5.08 14.20
N ILE A 181 -8.91 5.61 12.98
CA ILE A 181 -8.55 4.80 11.80
C ILE A 181 -7.15 4.22 11.94
N HIS A 182 -6.20 5.00 12.45
CA HIS A 182 -4.83 4.51 12.68
C HIS A 182 -4.79 3.36 13.69
N ASN A 183 -5.53 3.45 14.79
CA ASN A 183 -5.62 2.37 15.78
C ASN A 183 -6.21 1.08 15.16
N GLU A 184 -7.15 1.20 14.21
CA GLU A 184 -7.67 0.06 13.47
C GLU A 184 -6.59 -0.57 12.58
N MET A 185 -5.80 0.27 11.90
CA MET A 185 -4.68 -0.18 11.07
C MET A 185 -3.63 -0.96 11.88
N ASP A 186 -3.32 -0.50 13.09
CA ASP A 186 -2.32 -1.16 13.95
C ASP A 186 -2.75 -2.57 14.41
N LYS A 187 -4.03 -2.91 14.38
CA LYS A 187 -4.50 -4.28 14.61
C LYS A 187 -4.01 -5.28 13.56
N SER A 188 -3.62 -4.80 12.38
CA SER A 188 -3.10 -5.64 11.29
C SER A 188 -1.81 -6.39 11.64
N TRP A 189 -1.08 -5.95 12.66
CA TRP A 189 0.11 -6.66 13.15
C TRP A 189 -0.24 -7.97 13.86
N SER A 190 -1.46 -8.11 14.38
CA SER A 190 -1.95 -9.34 15.00
C SER A 190 -2.58 -10.31 14.01
N GLY A 191 -2.74 -9.94 12.75
CA GLY A 191 -3.30 -10.80 11.71
C GLY A 191 -4.20 -10.09 10.70
N ILE A 192 -4.93 -10.89 9.94
CA ILE A 192 -5.92 -10.39 8.98
C ILE A 192 -7.15 -9.93 9.77
N SER A 193 -7.76 -8.80 9.37
CA SER A 193 -8.96 -8.30 10.05
C SER A 193 -10.13 -9.30 9.97
N ASP A 194 -10.94 -9.34 11.02
CA ASP A 194 -12.10 -10.25 11.10
C ASP A 194 -13.09 -10.00 9.95
N ASN A 195 -13.28 -8.76 9.56
CA ASN A 195 -14.16 -8.38 8.45
C ASN A 195 -13.68 -8.97 7.12
N VAL A 196 -12.38 -8.87 6.81
CA VAL A 196 -11.81 -9.47 5.59
C VAL A 196 -11.92 -10.99 5.63
N ASN A 197 -11.63 -11.61 6.77
CA ASN A 197 -11.82 -13.05 6.97
C ASN A 197 -13.28 -13.46 6.78
N ALA A 198 -14.24 -12.71 7.32
CA ALA A 198 -15.66 -12.99 7.19
C ALA A 198 -16.13 -12.95 5.72
N ILE A 199 -15.68 -11.93 4.96
CA ILE A 199 -15.97 -11.82 3.53
C ILE A 199 -15.45 -13.05 2.77
N HIS A 200 -14.20 -13.45 3.01
CA HIS A 200 -13.55 -14.55 2.31
C HIS A 200 -14.06 -15.94 2.72
N ASN A 201 -14.74 -16.04 3.86
CA ASN A 201 -15.35 -17.29 4.35
C ASN A 201 -16.89 -17.32 4.17
N GLY A 202 -17.49 -16.31 3.53
CA GLY A 202 -18.95 -16.22 3.34
C GLY A 202 -19.71 -15.96 4.65
N GLN A 203 -19.08 -15.32 5.62
CA GLN A 203 -19.63 -15.06 6.96
C GLN A 203 -19.89 -13.56 7.19
N ALA A 204 -19.90 -12.74 6.12
CA ALA A 204 -20.22 -11.33 6.25
C ALA A 204 -21.65 -11.14 6.82
N PRO A 205 -21.87 -10.14 7.72
CA PRO A 205 -23.11 -10.02 8.50
C PRO A 205 -24.41 -10.03 7.69
N ASP A 206 -24.45 -9.30 6.61
CA ASP A 206 -25.65 -9.14 5.75
C ASP A 206 -25.78 -10.24 4.68
N HIS A 207 -24.94 -11.29 4.75
CA HIS A 207 -24.88 -12.37 3.77
C HIS A 207 -24.95 -11.87 2.31
N PRO A 208 -24.13 -10.88 1.90
CA PRO A 208 -24.19 -10.31 0.58
C PRO A 208 -23.89 -11.36 -0.47
N GLY A 209 -24.63 -11.32 -1.55
CA GLY A 209 -24.44 -12.26 -2.67
C GLY A 209 -25.77 -12.89 -3.12
N SER A 210 -25.95 -12.98 -4.44
CA SER A 210 -27.13 -13.59 -5.03
C SER A 210 -27.10 -15.10 -4.84
N LYS A 211 -28.24 -15.70 -4.47
CA LYS A 211 -28.40 -17.17 -4.28
C LYS A 211 -27.38 -17.77 -3.31
N SER A 212 -27.07 -17.04 -2.24
CA SER A 212 -26.07 -17.43 -1.22
C SER A 212 -24.62 -17.55 -1.76
N SER A 213 -24.33 -16.96 -2.91
CA SER A 213 -22.99 -16.93 -3.47
C SER A 213 -22.18 -15.78 -2.88
N TYR A 214 -21.32 -16.06 -1.92
CA TYR A 214 -20.41 -15.07 -1.36
C TYR A 214 -19.21 -14.74 -2.28
N PHE A 215 -18.94 -15.57 -3.29
CA PHE A 215 -17.84 -15.34 -4.21
C PHE A 215 -17.95 -13.98 -4.94
N ALA A 216 -19.18 -13.62 -5.36
CA ALA A 216 -19.40 -12.34 -6.00
C ALA A 216 -19.09 -11.18 -5.05
N ALA A 217 -19.53 -11.25 -3.78
CA ALA A 217 -19.21 -10.24 -2.78
C ALA A 217 -17.70 -10.11 -2.54
N MET A 218 -17.00 -11.22 -2.43
CA MET A 218 -15.55 -11.26 -2.28
C MET A 218 -14.82 -10.65 -3.49
N LEU A 219 -15.25 -10.98 -4.71
CA LEU A 219 -14.67 -10.43 -5.95
C LEU A 219 -14.86 -8.91 -6.01
N PHE A 220 -16.07 -8.43 -5.76
CA PHE A 220 -16.34 -7.00 -5.76
C PHE A 220 -15.65 -6.27 -4.62
N ALA A 221 -15.62 -6.83 -3.41
CA ALA A 221 -14.87 -6.24 -2.29
C ALA A 221 -13.39 -6.02 -2.66
N ASN A 222 -12.75 -7.04 -3.26
CA ASN A 222 -11.36 -6.92 -3.66
C ASN A 222 -11.14 -5.87 -4.77
N SER A 223 -11.99 -5.81 -5.78
CA SER A 223 -11.86 -4.85 -6.88
C SER A 223 -12.11 -3.41 -6.41
N GLU A 224 -13.15 -3.18 -5.61
CA GLU A 224 -13.51 -1.85 -5.11
C GLU A 224 -12.48 -1.32 -4.10
N VAL A 225 -11.99 -2.15 -3.18
CA VAL A 225 -10.93 -1.76 -2.22
C VAL A 225 -9.70 -1.28 -2.97
N ARG A 226 -9.22 -2.03 -3.98
CA ARG A 226 -8.07 -1.62 -4.78
C ARG A 226 -8.30 -0.32 -5.52
N THR A 227 -9.47 -0.17 -6.13
CA THR A 227 -9.84 1.01 -6.91
C THR A 227 -9.96 2.23 -6.01
N LEU A 228 -10.67 2.10 -4.89
CA LEU A 228 -10.90 3.21 -3.97
C LEU A 228 -9.59 3.73 -3.35
N GLY A 229 -8.65 2.85 -2.98
CA GLY A 229 -7.35 3.25 -2.44
C GLY A 229 -6.47 3.90 -3.51
N TYR A 230 -5.92 3.10 -4.41
CA TYR A 230 -4.87 3.55 -5.34
C TYR A 230 -5.35 4.50 -6.45
N TYR A 231 -6.60 4.39 -6.90
CA TYR A 231 -7.05 5.15 -8.07
C TYR A 231 -8.00 6.29 -7.72
N VAL A 232 -8.60 6.30 -6.54
CA VAL A 232 -9.47 7.39 -6.10
C VAL A 232 -8.77 8.25 -5.06
N LEU A 233 -8.53 7.72 -3.85
CA LEU A 233 -8.01 8.52 -2.74
C LEU A 233 -6.59 9.02 -2.99
N ASP A 234 -5.67 8.17 -3.47
CA ASP A 234 -4.32 8.60 -3.83
C ASP A 234 -4.32 9.65 -4.94
N ASN A 235 -5.28 9.59 -5.90
CA ASN A 235 -5.39 10.63 -6.91
C ASN A 235 -5.99 11.94 -6.38
N ILE A 236 -6.87 11.91 -5.39
CA ILE A 236 -7.31 13.15 -4.70
C ILE A 236 -6.12 13.83 -4.02
N LEU A 237 -5.28 13.08 -3.30
CA LEU A 237 -4.05 13.61 -2.69
C LEU A 237 -3.09 14.18 -3.74
N LYS A 238 -2.91 13.46 -4.85
CA LYS A 238 -2.08 13.91 -5.95
C LYS A 238 -2.60 15.20 -6.59
N ILE A 239 -3.90 15.28 -6.90
CA ILE A 239 -4.53 16.48 -7.46
C ILE A 239 -4.31 17.66 -6.50
N ALA A 240 -4.57 17.46 -5.21
CA ALA A 240 -4.34 18.49 -4.21
C ALA A 240 -2.89 19.00 -4.17
N ALA A 241 -1.91 18.13 -4.40
CA ALA A 241 -0.49 18.49 -4.36
C ALA A 241 0.02 19.11 -5.68
N THR A 242 -0.53 18.71 -6.83
CA THR A 242 0.01 19.08 -8.15
C THR A 242 -0.83 20.08 -8.92
N HIS A 243 -2.04 20.39 -8.46
CA HIS A 243 -3.01 21.27 -9.10
C HIS A 243 -3.50 22.34 -8.11
N PRO A 244 -2.78 23.45 -7.93
CA PRO A 244 -3.12 24.50 -6.98
C PRO A 244 -4.45 25.19 -7.28
N GLU A 245 -4.94 25.10 -8.52
CA GLU A 245 -6.26 25.59 -8.95
C GLU A 245 -7.43 24.83 -8.33
N PHE A 246 -7.21 23.63 -7.79
CA PHE A 246 -8.24 22.88 -7.06
C PHE A 246 -8.29 23.36 -5.60
N ASP A 247 -9.24 24.22 -5.33
CA ASP A 247 -9.53 24.72 -4.00
C ASP A 247 -10.21 23.67 -3.10
N LEU A 248 -10.52 24.03 -1.87
CA LEU A 248 -11.18 23.13 -0.92
C LEU A 248 -12.53 22.63 -1.45
N GLY A 249 -13.33 23.48 -2.08
CA GLY A 249 -14.64 23.12 -2.61
C GLY A 249 -14.56 22.04 -3.70
N HIS A 250 -13.58 22.16 -4.60
CA HIS A 250 -13.31 21.16 -5.63
C HIS A 250 -12.87 19.82 -5.01
N LEU A 251 -11.99 19.84 -4.02
CA LEU A 251 -11.52 18.61 -3.35
C LEU A 251 -12.63 17.91 -2.56
N VAL A 252 -13.49 18.67 -1.89
CA VAL A 252 -14.67 18.15 -1.20
C VAL A 252 -15.64 17.50 -2.20
N ALA A 253 -15.89 18.16 -3.34
CA ALA A 253 -16.75 17.62 -4.39
C ALA A 253 -16.18 16.30 -4.94
N LEU A 254 -14.87 16.25 -5.27
CA LEU A 254 -14.20 15.02 -5.72
C LEU A 254 -14.34 13.90 -4.68
N TYR A 255 -14.09 14.19 -3.40
CA TYR A 255 -14.23 13.20 -2.34
C TYR A 255 -15.66 12.63 -2.28
N ARG A 256 -16.67 13.48 -2.24
CA ARG A 256 -18.07 13.04 -2.14
C ARG A 256 -18.54 12.25 -3.34
N GLU A 257 -18.23 12.71 -4.55
CA GLU A 257 -18.69 12.07 -5.78
C GLU A 257 -18.01 10.72 -6.03
N LEU A 258 -16.74 10.58 -5.63
CA LEU A 258 -15.95 9.39 -5.98
C LEU A 258 -15.85 8.38 -4.83
N VAL A 259 -16.05 8.78 -3.57
CA VAL A 259 -15.82 7.92 -2.40
C VAL A 259 -17.11 7.40 -1.79
N SER A 260 -18.21 8.19 -1.79
CA SER A 260 -19.41 7.84 -1.03
C SER A 260 -20.04 6.52 -1.48
N ALA A 261 -20.29 6.34 -2.77
CA ALA A 261 -20.95 5.12 -3.26
C ALA A 261 -20.08 3.86 -3.07
N PRO A 262 -18.77 3.86 -3.41
CA PRO A 262 -17.90 2.73 -3.11
C PRO A 262 -17.79 2.40 -1.62
N ALA A 263 -17.67 3.40 -0.74
CA ALA A 263 -17.56 3.17 0.70
C ALA A 263 -18.83 2.55 1.30
N GLU A 264 -20.02 3.03 0.89
CA GLU A 264 -21.30 2.45 1.30
C GLU A 264 -21.44 1.01 0.79
N PHE A 265 -21.09 0.75 -0.47
CA PHE A 265 -21.13 -0.59 -1.05
C PHE A 265 -20.17 -1.55 -0.33
N LEU A 266 -18.93 -1.12 -0.05
CA LEU A 266 -17.97 -1.91 0.70
C LEU A 266 -18.46 -2.21 2.13
N GLY A 267 -19.14 -1.25 2.78
CA GLY A 267 -19.81 -1.51 4.06
C GLY A 267 -20.87 -2.59 3.97
N TYR A 268 -21.68 -2.57 2.91
CA TYR A 268 -22.69 -3.60 2.65
C TYR A 268 -22.08 -4.99 2.46
N VAL A 269 -20.94 -5.11 1.78
CA VAL A 269 -20.29 -6.42 1.58
C VAL A 269 -19.47 -6.90 2.77
N GLY A 270 -19.36 -6.12 3.85
CA GLY A 270 -18.78 -6.56 5.12
C GLY A 270 -17.64 -5.71 5.69
N THR A 271 -17.26 -4.59 5.05
CA THR A 271 -16.26 -3.66 5.60
C THR A 271 -16.92 -2.50 6.34
N GLU A 272 -17.65 -2.81 7.40
CA GLU A 272 -18.46 -1.84 8.14
C GLU A 272 -17.64 -0.68 8.71
N PHE A 273 -16.46 -0.97 9.27
CA PHE A 273 -15.58 0.07 9.82
C PHE A 273 -15.18 1.10 8.76
N LEU A 274 -14.97 0.68 7.51
CA LEU A 274 -14.66 1.59 6.39
C LEU A 274 -15.84 2.52 6.11
N ARG A 275 -17.05 1.96 6.00
CA ARG A 275 -18.29 2.74 5.79
C ARG A 275 -18.51 3.75 6.91
N ASP A 276 -18.39 3.29 8.15
CA ASP A 276 -18.65 4.13 9.32
C ASP A 276 -17.59 5.23 9.46
N SER A 277 -16.34 4.94 9.11
CA SER A 277 -15.27 5.94 9.01
C SER A 277 -15.56 6.97 7.92
N HIS A 278 -15.99 6.52 6.73
CA HIS A 278 -16.40 7.42 5.65
C HIS A 278 -17.54 8.36 6.08
N ARG A 279 -18.59 7.82 6.73
CA ARG A 279 -19.73 8.62 7.22
C ARG A 279 -19.31 9.69 8.23
N LYS A 280 -18.43 9.32 9.18
CA LYS A 280 -17.85 10.29 10.13
C LYS A 280 -17.04 11.38 9.43
N ILE A 281 -16.26 11.02 8.42
CA ILE A 281 -15.50 11.97 7.61
C ILE A 281 -16.45 12.93 6.86
N ASP A 282 -17.48 12.41 6.18
CA ASP A 282 -18.43 13.26 5.43
C ASP A 282 -19.19 14.23 6.36
N GLU A 283 -19.58 13.77 7.55
CA GLU A 283 -20.20 14.65 8.56
C GLU A 283 -19.23 15.73 9.03
N LEU A 284 -17.97 15.41 9.32
CA LEU A 284 -16.96 16.41 9.68
C LEU A 284 -16.67 17.40 8.56
N ILE A 285 -16.67 16.94 7.30
CA ILE A 285 -16.57 17.85 6.15
C ILE A 285 -17.69 18.88 6.21
N LYS A 286 -18.94 18.47 6.38
CA LYS A 286 -20.10 19.38 6.46
C LYS A 286 -20.03 20.35 7.64
N CYS A 287 -19.72 19.82 8.82
CA CYS A 287 -19.86 20.61 10.06
C CYS A 287 -18.63 21.47 10.37
N LYS A 288 -17.44 21.09 9.90
CA LYS A 288 -16.18 21.73 10.29
C LYS A 288 -15.36 22.23 9.11
N VAL A 289 -15.16 21.41 8.10
CA VAL A 289 -14.30 21.75 6.97
C VAL A 289 -14.94 22.81 6.09
N GLU A 290 -16.19 22.62 5.69
CA GLU A 290 -16.92 23.58 4.84
C GLU A 290 -17.26 24.89 5.56
N THR A 291 -17.35 24.88 6.87
CA THR A 291 -17.70 26.08 7.67
C THR A 291 -16.49 26.82 8.23
N ASN A 292 -15.28 26.25 8.11
CA ASN A 292 -14.07 26.86 8.62
C ASN A 292 -13.68 28.09 7.76
N ALA A 293 -13.55 29.24 8.41
CA ALA A 293 -13.10 30.47 7.76
C ALA A 293 -11.61 30.41 7.34
N ASN A 294 -10.81 29.56 7.97
CA ASN A 294 -9.42 29.32 7.62
C ASN A 294 -9.36 28.19 6.56
N GLN A 295 -9.32 28.56 5.28
CA GLN A 295 -9.32 27.62 4.18
C GLN A 295 -8.08 26.70 4.13
N GLU A 296 -6.93 27.17 4.60
CA GLU A 296 -5.71 26.38 4.64
C GLU A 296 -5.78 25.28 5.71
N GLU A 297 -6.28 25.63 6.90
CA GLU A 297 -6.55 24.66 7.96
C GLU A 297 -7.59 23.62 7.53
N ALA A 298 -8.69 24.06 6.94
CA ALA A 298 -9.74 23.18 6.45
C ALA A 298 -9.25 22.25 5.35
N ARG A 299 -8.39 22.74 4.45
CA ARG A 299 -7.75 21.92 3.41
C ARG A 299 -6.84 20.85 4.03
N GLU A 300 -5.99 21.21 4.99
CA GLU A 300 -5.13 20.22 5.67
C GLU A 300 -5.94 19.16 6.43
N ASP A 301 -7.03 19.55 7.08
CA ASP A 301 -7.95 18.64 7.76
C ASP A 301 -8.60 17.65 6.77
N LEU A 302 -9.06 18.12 5.62
CA LEU A 302 -9.59 17.24 4.57
C LEU A 302 -8.52 16.26 4.09
N LEU A 303 -7.32 16.75 3.77
CA LEU A 303 -6.24 15.92 3.26
C LEU A 303 -5.74 14.90 4.30
N ALA A 304 -5.77 15.23 5.58
CA ALA A 304 -5.42 14.28 6.63
C ALA A 304 -6.41 13.12 6.73
N MET A 305 -7.72 13.42 6.61
CA MET A 305 -8.77 12.39 6.59
C MET A 305 -8.68 11.51 5.32
N VAL A 306 -8.45 12.12 4.15
CA VAL A 306 -8.25 11.38 2.89
C VAL A 306 -7.01 10.48 2.96
N SER A 307 -5.89 11.01 3.49
CA SER A 307 -4.62 10.29 3.59
C SER A 307 -4.73 9.05 4.50
N VAL A 308 -5.30 9.19 5.70
CA VAL A 308 -5.44 8.05 6.62
C VAL A 308 -6.43 7.01 6.09
N LEU A 309 -7.50 7.44 5.41
CA LEU A 309 -8.46 6.52 4.78
C LEU A 309 -7.81 5.76 3.62
N ALA A 310 -6.99 6.43 2.80
CA ALA A 310 -6.21 5.80 1.73
C ALA A 310 -5.25 4.74 2.29
N GLN A 311 -4.50 5.06 3.35
CA GLN A 311 -3.61 4.10 4.01
C GLN A 311 -4.38 2.88 4.52
N TYR A 312 -5.52 3.07 5.17
CA TYR A 312 -6.36 1.98 5.67
C TYR A 312 -6.87 1.09 4.53
N ILE A 313 -7.37 1.67 3.45
CA ILE A 313 -7.89 0.92 2.31
C ILE A 313 -6.77 0.18 1.56
N ASN A 314 -5.59 0.78 1.40
CA ASN A 314 -4.45 0.12 0.79
C ASN A 314 -3.95 -1.07 1.65
N LEU A 315 -4.09 -0.99 2.98
CA LEU A 315 -3.84 -2.10 3.89
C LEU A 315 -4.88 -3.22 3.74
N LEU A 316 -6.18 -2.89 3.65
CA LEU A 316 -7.23 -3.87 3.36
C LEU A 316 -6.98 -4.59 2.01
N ASN A 317 -6.51 -3.86 0.99
CA ASN A 317 -6.11 -4.47 -0.27
C ASN A 317 -4.97 -5.50 -0.08
N ALA A 318 -3.96 -5.19 0.71
CA ALA A 318 -2.88 -6.13 1.01
C ALA A 318 -3.40 -7.40 1.72
N GLN A 319 -4.34 -7.26 2.65
CA GLN A 319 -4.98 -8.39 3.33
C GLN A 319 -5.84 -9.25 2.37
N ASN A 320 -6.62 -8.63 1.48
CA ASN A 320 -7.37 -9.35 0.45
C ASN A 320 -6.45 -10.16 -0.47
N LEU A 321 -5.32 -9.59 -0.89
CA LEU A 321 -4.34 -10.27 -1.74
C LEU A 321 -3.64 -11.43 -1.00
N LEU A 322 -3.44 -11.31 0.31
CA LEU A 322 -2.88 -12.39 1.13
C LEU A 322 -3.79 -13.63 1.13
N LEU A 323 -5.11 -13.45 1.08
CA LEU A 323 -6.07 -14.56 1.06
C LEU A 323 -6.25 -15.22 -0.32
N PHE A 324 -5.60 -14.71 -1.37
CA PHE A 324 -5.57 -15.39 -2.67
C PHE A 324 -4.78 -16.73 -2.61
N PRO A 325 -5.12 -17.80 -3.35
CA PRO A 325 -6.30 -17.94 -4.21
C PRO A 325 -7.58 -18.12 -3.39
N TRP A 326 -8.65 -17.49 -3.89
CA TRP A 326 -9.95 -17.54 -3.20
C TRP A 326 -10.62 -18.90 -3.36
N LYS A 327 -11.45 -19.27 -2.41
CA LYS A 327 -12.03 -20.64 -2.30
C LYS A 327 -13.10 -20.97 -3.36
N HIS A 328 -13.54 -20.02 -4.18
CA HIS A 328 -14.65 -20.22 -5.12
C HIS A 328 -14.53 -21.45 -6.02
N THR A 329 -13.29 -21.80 -6.45
CA THR A 329 -13.06 -22.98 -7.30
C THR A 329 -13.32 -24.29 -6.59
N LEU A 330 -13.30 -24.31 -5.25
CA LEU A 330 -13.63 -25.48 -4.44
C LEU A 330 -15.13 -25.61 -4.19
N GLU A 331 -15.82 -24.46 -4.01
CA GLU A 331 -17.24 -24.40 -3.68
C GLU A 331 -18.14 -24.25 -4.92
N TYR A 332 -17.62 -23.62 -5.97
CA TYR A 332 -18.32 -23.38 -7.25
C TYR A 332 -17.43 -23.83 -8.41
N PRO A 333 -17.21 -25.15 -8.57
CA PRO A 333 -16.38 -25.65 -9.67
C PRO A 333 -17.01 -25.24 -11.00
N ILE A 334 -16.19 -24.70 -11.89
CA ILE A 334 -16.61 -24.37 -13.26
C ILE A 334 -16.90 -25.72 -13.97
N PRO A 335 -18.13 -25.93 -14.48
CA PRO A 335 -18.42 -27.12 -15.25
C PRO A 335 -17.47 -27.20 -16.45
N ARG A 336 -16.79 -28.33 -16.63
CA ARG A 336 -16.03 -28.55 -17.85
C ARG A 336 -17.04 -28.66 -18.99
N SER A 337 -16.82 -27.93 -20.10
CA SER A 337 -17.59 -28.18 -21.31
C SER A 337 -17.43 -29.67 -21.65
N SER A 338 -18.55 -30.37 -21.66
CA SER A 338 -18.55 -31.71 -22.26
C SER A 338 -18.17 -31.53 -23.73
N ASP A 339 -17.02 -32.06 -24.13
CA ASP A 339 -16.64 -32.20 -25.52
C ASP A 339 -17.71 -32.95 -26.31
#